data_9d59b269f6d2737d60bacb50af404213
#
_entry.id   9d59b269f6d2737d60bacb50af404213
#
_cell.length_a   1.000
_cell.length_b   1.000
_cell.length_c   1.000
_cell.angle_alpha   90.00
_cell.angle_beta   90.00
_cell.angle_gamma   90.00
#
_symmetry.space_group_name_H-M   'P 1'
#
loop_
_entity.id
_entity.type
_entity.pdbx_description
1 polymer ?
#
loop_
_entity_poly.entity_id
_entity_poly.type
_entity_poly.pdbx_seq_one_letter_code
_entity_poly.pdbx_strand_id
1 'polypeptide(L)'
;MSKYSILFLFTVLFMFSCKNSNEKIEQVQKQEITLYTHRHYESDKVVFEKFEQETGIKINVVKASADELIQKLESEGKQSPADLLLTVDAGRLVRAKNKGLLQSVNSKVLDSTIPSYLKDEENKWFGLTKRARIIAYSKERVQPEELTTYEALTESKWKDKILIRASNNIYNQSLLASIIANNGKTAAKTWAEGMVTNFARVPKGNDRDQIKAILAGEGDLAIVNTYYIGKLLNSKNPVEVNAANAVGLFFPNQDNRGTHINISGIGVTKYAPNKANAIKFIEYLVSKEVQEIFAQTNYEYPVNALANTSELLTSWGNFKEDHLPLAKLGELNKAAVITFDEVAWDKGPNAQ
;
A
#
# COMPACT_ATOMS: atom_id res chain seq x y z
N MET A 1 -75.20 77.15 1.91
CA MET A 1 -73.96 77.29 2.67
C MET A 1 -73.41 75.89 2.82
N SER A 2 -72.58 75.46 1.95
CA SER A 2 -71.95 74.10 1.99
C SER A 2 -70.50 74.25 1.59
N LYS A 3 -69.62 73.85 2.51
CA LYS A 3 -68.18 73.86 2.34
C LYS A 3 -67.73 72.49 1.79
N TYR A 4 -67.17 72.50 0.58
CA TYR A 4 -66.47 71.30 0.03
C TYR A 4 -64.98 71.39 0.39
N SER A 5 -64.51 70.43 1.18
CA SER A 5 -63.05 70.18 1.41
C SER A 5 -62.56 69.23 0.37
N ILE A 6 -61.62 69.66 -0.44
CA ILE A 6 -60.88 68.80 -1.42
C ILE A 6 -59.72 68.17 -0.70
N LEU A 7 -59.73 66.83 -0.62
CA LEU A 7 -58.66 66.03 -0.05
C LEU A 7 -57.69 65.67 -1.19
N PHE A 8 -56.49 66.19 -1.12
CA PHE A 8 -55.42 65.92 -2.08
C PHE A 8 -54.68 64.59 -1.63
N LEU A 9 -54.86 63.53 -2.40
CA LEU A 9 -54.22 62.23 -2.14
C LEU A 9 -52.82 62.23 -2.78
N PHE A 10 -51.79 62.35 -1.96
CA PHE A 10 -50.41 62.26 -2.41
C PHE A 10 -49.99 60.75 -2.53
N THR A 11 -49.92 60.24 -3.77
CA THR A 11 -49.43 58.82 -4.04
C THR A 11 -47.91 58.87 -4.10
N VAL A 12 -47.27 58.38 -3.05
CA VAL A 12 -45.82 58.19 -3.02
C VAL A 12 -45.50 56.84 -3.72
N LEU A 13 -44.93 56.92 -4.93
CA LEU A 13 -44.35 55.74 -5.61
C LEU A 13 -43.05 55.36 -4.92
N PHE A 14 -43.06 54.22 -4.17
CA PHE A 14 -41.85 53.54 -3.73
C PHE A 14 -41.28 52.72 -4.90
N MET A 15 -40.22 53.22 -5.50
CA MET A 15 -39.40 52.46 -6.43
C MET A 15 -38.56 51.48 -5.62
N PHE A 16 -38.99 50.21 -5.55
CA PHE A 16 -38.13 49.13 -5.09
C PHE A 16 -37.05 48.88 -6.12
N SER A 17 -35.86 49.39 -5.89
CA SER A 17 -34.65 49.05 -6.59
C SER A 17 -34.21 47.64 -6.11
N CYS A 18 -34.53 46.58 -6.87
CA CYS A 18 -33.94 45.28 -6.67
C CYS A 18 -32.45 45.34 -7.00
N LYS A 19 -31.64 45.50 -5.96
CA LYS A 19 -30.21 45.28 -6.05
C LYS A 19 -29.98 43.76 -6.14
N ASN A 20 -29.76 43.24 -7.36
CA ASN A 20 -29.26 41.89 -7.56
C ASN A 20 -27.87 41.79 -6.93
N SER A 21 -27.81 41.44 -5.67
CA SER A 21 -26.61 40.93 -5.05
C SER A 21 -26.43 39.49 -5.57
N ASN A 22 -25.61 39.34 -6.60
CA ASN A 22 -24.95 38.05 -6.88
C ASN A 22 -24.01 37.77 -5.70
N GLU A 23 -24.54 37.34 -4.58
CA GLU A 23 -23.76 36.62 -3.57
C GLU A 23 -23.29 35.33 -4.24
N LYS A 24 -22.05 35.37 -4.72
CA LYS A 24 -21.29 34.12 -4.86
C LYS A 24 -21.34 33.50 -3.47
N ILE A 25 -22.14 32.46 -3.34
CA ILE A 25 -22.04 31.53 -2.22
C ILE A 25 -20.63 30.93 -2.36
N GLU A 26 -19.66 31.56 -1.69
CA GLU A 26 -18.39 30.87 -1.41
C GLU A 26 -18.79 29.65 -0.64
N GLN A 27 -18.76 28.49 -1.32
CA GLN A 27 -18.83 27.21 -0.64
C GLN A 27 -17.65 27.23 0.35
N VAL A 28 -17.94 27.40 1.62
CA VAL A 28 -16.96 27.26 2.70
C VAL A 28 -16.43 25.83 2.55
N GLN A 29 -15.26 25.71 1.96
CA GLN A 29 -14.62 24.43 1.73
C GLN A 29 -14.42 23.79 3.11
N LYS A 30 -15.11 22.67 3.36
CA LYS A 30 -14.96 21.96 4.63
C LYS A 30 -13.48 21.65 4.83
N GLN A 31 -12.97 22.03 5.99
CA GLN A 31 -11.59 21.72 6.37
C GLN A 31 -11.51 20.27 6.87
N GLU A 32 -11.84 19.34 6.00
CA GLU A 32 -11.81 17.90 6.30
C GLU A 32 -11.49 17.07 5.06
N ILE A 33 -11.09 15.84 5.29
CA ILE A 33 -11.00 14.78 4.28
C ILE A 33 -11.54 13.47 4.86
N THR A 34 -12.08 12.60 4.00
CA THR A 34 -12.48 11.24 4.36
C THR A 34 -11.53 10.26 3.72
N LEU A 35 -10.83 9.49 4.56
CA LEU A 35 -9.83 8.51 4.18
C LEU A 35 -10.37 7.09 4.34
N TYR A 36 -10.51 6.35 3.23
CA TYR A 36 -10.79 4.92 3.23
C TYR A 36 -9.46 4.15 3.30
N THR A 37 -9.26 3.37 4.37
CA THR A 37 -8.01 2.63 4.56
C THR A 37 -8.23 1.30 5.28
N HIS A 38 -7.46 0.27 4.87
CA HIS A 38 -7.34 -0.97 5.64
C HIS A 38 -6.06 -1.02 6.48
N ARG A 39 -5.22 0.02 6.39
CA ARG A 39 -4.04 0.15 7.27
C ARG A 39 -4.47 0.44 8.71
N HIS A 40 -3.71 -0.11 9.64
CA HIS A 40 -3.94 0.02 11.07
C HIS A 40 -2.61 0.16 11.82
N TYR A 41 -1.66 0.89 11.21
CA TYR A 41 -0.36 1.15 11.83
C TYR A 41 -0.47 2.26 12.87
N GLU A 42 0.23 2.09 14.00
CA GLU A 42 0.30 3.14 15.02
C GLU A 42 0.95 4.43 14.47
N SER A 43 1.91 4.28 13.55
CA SER A 43 2.51 5.42 12.83
C SER A 43 1.50 6.28 12.09
N ASP A 44 0.44 5.67 11.52
CA ASP A 44 -0.58 6.42 10.79
C ASP A 44 -1.31 7.38 11.72
N LYS A 45 -1.61 6.96 12.96
CA LYS A 45 -2.27 7.80 13.96
C LYS A 45 -1.45 9.04 14.28
N VAL A 46 -0.17 8.86 14.59
CA VAL A 46 0.75 9.97 14.89
C VAL A 46 0.85 10.97 13.74
N VAL A 47 0.99 10.46 12.51
CA VAL A 47 1.11 11.28 11.29
C VAL A 47 -0.19 12.03 11.00
N PHE A 48 -1.35 11.40 11.20
CA PHE A 48 -2.65 12.02 10.95
C PHE A 48 -2.96 13.12 11.96
N GLU A 49 -2.72 12.86 13.25
CA GLU A 49 -2.88 13.87 14.32
C GLU A 49 -1.97 15.08 14.07
N LYS A 50 -0.72 14.85 13.64
CA LYS A 50 0.21 15.93 13.30
C LYS A 50 -0.28 16.75 12.11
N PHE A 51 -0.77 16.12 11.04
CA PHE A 51 -1.36 16.82 9.91
C PHE A 51 -2.55 17.70 10.31
N GLU A 52 -3.46 17.16 11.14
CA GLU A 52 -4.60 17.92 11.66
C GLU A 52 -4.16 19.14 12.47
N GLN A 53 -3.15 18.99 13.32
CA GLN A 53 -2.60 20.09 14.13
C GLN A 53 -1.95 21.18 13.28
N GLU A 54 -1.20 20.81 12.25
CA GLU A 54 -0.47 21.76 11.40
C GLU A 54 -1.36 22.47 10.39
N THR A 55 -2.43 21.82 9.93
CA THR A 55 -3.22 22.33 8.82
C THR A 55 -4.64 22.75 9.18
N GLY A 56 -5.15 22.31 10.33
CA GLY A 56 -6.56 22.46 10.70
C GLY A 56 -7.52 21.59 9.88
N ILE A 57 -6.99 20.72 9.00
CA ILE A 57 -7.80 19.82 8.16
C ILE A 57 -8.04 18.52 8.92
N LYS A 58 -9.30 18.22 9.24
CA LYS A 58 -9.70 17.00 9.95
C LYS A 58 -9.66 15.77 9.04
N ILE A 59 -9.22 14.63 9.56
CA ILE A 59 -9.19 13.35 8.85
C ILE A 59 -10.27 12.41 9.41
N ASN A 60 -11.29 12.14 8.62
CA ASN A 60 -12.33 11.16 8.94
C ASN A 60 -11.90 9.79 8.40
N VAL A 61 -11.48 8.87 9.27
CA VAL A 61 -10.95 7.57 8.87
C VAL A 61 -12.04 6.50 8.86
N VAL A 62 -12.23 5.85 7.71
CA VAL A 62 -13.12 4.68 7.55
C VAL A 62 -12.25 3.44 7.33
N LYS A 63 -12.36 2.47 8.24
CA LYS A 63 -11.58 1.23 8.23
C LYS A 63 -12.43 0.04 7.83
N ALA A 64 -11.95 -0.71 6.83
CA ALA A 64 -12.48 -2.02 6.44
C ALA A 64 -11.39 -2.79 5.67
N SER A 65 -11.64 -4.00 5.21
CA SER A 65 -10.70 -4.68 4.31
C SER A 65 -10.56 -3.91 2.99
N ALA A 66 -9.42 -4.05 2.31
CA ALA A 66 -9.18 -3.32 1.06
C ALA A 66 -10.22 -3.66 -0.03
N ASP A 67 -10.68 -4.91 -0.06
CA ASP A 67 -11.67 -5.36 -1.04
C ASP A 67 -13.05 -4.77 -0.74
N GLU A 68 -13.46 -4.73 0.53
CA GLU A 68 -14.70 -4.07 0.97
C GLU A 68 -14.67 -2.57 0.66
N LEU A 69 -13.54 -1.89 0.88
CA LEU A 69 -13.42 -0.45 0.58
C LEU A 69 -13.51 -0.16 -0.91
N ILE A 70 -12.90 -0.99 -1.77
CA ILE A 70 -13.01 -0.86 -3.22
C ILE A 70 -14.46 -1.10 -3.67
N GLN A 71 -15.12 -2.13 -3.13
CA GLN A 71 -16.52 -2.42 -3.42
C GLN A 71 -17.44 -1.29 -2.90
N LYS A 72 -17.14 -0.74 -1.73
CA LYS A 72 -17.86 0.40 -1.14
C LYS A 72 -17.77 1.64 -2.05
N LEU A 73 -16.58 2.00 -2.53
CA LEU A 73 -16.39 3.10 -3.49
C LEU A 73 -17.19 2.88 -4.78
N GLU A 74 -17.23 1.64 -5.26
CA GLU A 74 -17.99 1.29 -6.48
C GLU A 74 -19.49 1.43 -6.27
N SER A 75 -20.03 0.95 -5.13
CA SER A 75 -21.45 1.02 -4.81
C SER A 75 -21.94 2.43 -4.48
N GLU A 76 -21.13 3.23 -3.80
CA GLU A 76 -21.46 4.61 -3.45
C GLU A 76 -21.40 5.55 -4.67
N GLY A 77 -20.53 5.27 -5.64
CA GLY A 77 -20.39 6.04 -6.87
C GLY A 77 -20.21 7.53 -6.60
N LYS A 78 -21.08 8.37 -7.17
CA LYS A 78 -21.05 9.84 -7.00
C LYS A 78 -21.42 10.32 -5.59
N GLN A 79 -22.02 9.46 -4.77
CA GLN A 79 -22.43 9.76 -3.41
C GLN A 79 -21.34 9.41 -2.38
N SER A 80 -20.20 8.86 -2.82
CA SER A 80 -19.13 8.50 -1.92
C SER A 80 -18.59 9.73 -1.17
N PRO A 81 -18.51 9.66 0.17
CA PRO A 81 -17.87 10.72 0.95
C PRO A 81 -16.34 10.62 0.93
N ALA A 82 -15.78 9.55 0.35
CA ALA A 82 -14.36 9.29 0.39
C ALA A 82 -13.57 10.22 -0.53
N ASP A 83 -12.58 10.91 0.02
CA ASP A 83 -11.61 11.69 -0.74
C ASP A 83 -10.42 10.85 -1.18
N LEU A 84 -10.03 9.87 -0.36
CA LEU A 84 -8.81 9.10 -0.51
C LEU A 84 -9.03 7.62 -0.28
N LEU A 85 -8.35 6.80 -1.07
CA LEU A 85 -8.16 5.36 -0.84
C LEU A 85 -6.69 5.09 -0.55
N LEU A 86 -6.38 4.65 0.68
CA LEU A 86 -5.04 4.23 1.12
C LEU A 86 -5.01 2.72 1.32
N THR A 87 -4.13 2.03 0.61
CA THR A 87 -4.03 0.57 0.70
C THR A 87 -2.59 0.08 0.63
N VAL A 88 -2.34 -1.14 1.07
CA VAL A 88 -1.07 -1.83 0.83
C VAL A 88 -1.19 -2.69 -0.41
N ASP A 89 -0.08 -2.83 -1.13
CA ASP A 89 0.06 -3.53 -2.38
C ASP A 89 -0.48 -2.77 -3.60
N ALA A 90 0.42 -2.51 -4.56
CA ALA A 90 0.10 -1.79 -5.79
C ALA A 90 -1.01 -2.47 -6.61
N GLY A 91 -1.11 -3.82 -6.57
CA GLY A 91 -2.15 -4.56 -7.28
C GLY A 91 -3.57 -4.14 -6.92
N ARG A 92 -3.80 -3.72 -5.67
CA ARG A 92 -5.10 -3.20 -5.22
C ARG A 92 -5.39 -1.81 -5.78
N LEU A 93 -4.38 -0.94 -5.84
CA LEU A 93 -4.51 0.39 -6.44
C LEU A 93 -4.78 0.31 -7.93
N VAL A 94 -4.09 -0.60 -8.63
CA VAL A 94 -4.34 -0.89 -10.05
C VAL A 94 -5.77 -1.39 -10.27
N ARG A 95 -6.27 -2.27 -9.39
CA ARG A 95 -7.66 -2.72 -9.45
C ARG A 95 -8.66 -1.57 -9.26
N ALA A 96 -8.42 -0.68 -8.30
CA ALA A 96 -9.25 0.51 -8.09
C ALA A 96 -9.20 1.45 -9.31
N LYS A 97 -8.00 1.67 -9.90
CA LYS A 97 -7.81 2.41 -11.16
C LYS A 97 -8.64 1.80 -12.30
N ASN A 98 -8.51 0.50 -12.53
CA ASN A 98 -9.17 -0.21 -13.63
C ASN A 98 -10.70 -0.21 -13.52
N LYS A 99 -11.23 -0.13 -12.29
CA LYS A 99 -12.66 0.10 -12.02
C LYS A 99 -13.08 1.57 -12.17
N GLY A 100 -12.16 2.46 -12.53
CA GLY A 100 -12.45 3.89 -12.70
C GLY A 100 -12.78 4.61 -11.38
N LEU A 101 -12.29 4.12 -10.24
CA LEU A 101 -12.58 4.66 -8.91
C LEU A 101 -11.61 5.76 -8.47
N LEU A 102 -10.52 5.96 -9.21
CA LEU A 102 -9.48 6.95 -8.92
C LEU A 102 -9.42 8.01 -10.04
N GLN A 103 -9.00 9.21 -9.69
CA GLN A 103 -8.78 10.30 -10.63
C GLN A 103 -7.31 10.73 -10.67
N SER A 104 -6.90 11.32 -11.78
CA SER A 104 -5.55 11.86 -11.95
C SER A 104 -5.33 13.09 -11.08
N VAL A 105 -4.12 13.21 -10.55
CA VAL A 105 -3.64 14.31 -9.72
C VAL A 105 -2.42 14.94 -10.35
N ASN A 106 -2.45 16.26 -10.56
CA ASN A 106 -1.30 17.03 -11.00
C ASN A 106 -0.69 17.73 -9.78
N SER A 107 0.48 17.31 -9.36
CA SER A 107 1.24 17.92 -8.28
C SER A 107 2.73 17.85 -8.59
N LYS A 108 3.37 19.02 -8.66
CA LYS A 108 4.82 19.12 -8.84
C LYS A 108 5.59 18.47 -7.70
N VAL A 109 5.05 18.52 -6.48
CA VAL A 109 5.64 17.89 -5.30
C VAL A 109 5.67 16.38 -5.45
N LEU A 110 4.53 15.76 -5.79
CA LEU A 110 4.44 14.32 -5.98
C LEU A 110 5.29 13.85 -7.15
N ASP A 111 5.32 14.61 -8.25
CA ASP A 111 6.08 14.28 -9.44
C ASP A 111 7.59 14.32 -9.22
N SER A 112 8.08 15.26 -8.41
CA SER A 112 9.49 15.38 -8.08
C SER A 112 9.96 14.47 -6.95
N THR A 113 9.05 14.04 -6.07
CA THR A 113 9.40 13.28 -4.87
C THR A 113 9.31 11.78 -5.07
N ILE A 114 8.32 11.31 -5.86
CA ILE A 114 8.05 9.88 -6.02
C ILE A 114 8.64 9.39 -7.34
N PRO A 115 9.56 8.41 -7.32
CA PRO A 115 10.10 7.78 -8.52
C PRO A 115 8.99 7.24 -9.44
N SER A 116 9.18 7.36 -10.75
CA SER A 116 8.15 6.99 -11.75
C SER A 116 7.68 5.54 -11.65
N TYR A 117 8.55 4.60 -11.29
CA TYR A 117 8.19 3.19 -11.12
C TYR A 117 7.36 2.91 -9.86
N LEU A 118 7.27 3.87 -8.92
CA LEU A 118 6.49 3.78 -7.68
C LEU A 118 5.12 4.50 -7.74
N LYS A 119 4.72 4.99 -8.91
CA LYS A 119 3.43 5.66 -9.10
C LYS A 119 2.78 5.23 -10.42
N ASP A 120 1.52 5.57 -10.55
CA ASP A 120 0.76 5.35 -11.78
C ASP A 120 1.23 6.30 -12.90
N GLU A 121 1.34 5.81 -14.11
CA GLU A 121 1.72 6.62 -15.28
C GLU A 121 0.72 7.75 -15.60
N GLU A 122 -0.55 7.58 -15.24
CA GLU A 122 -1.61 8.59 -15.33
C GLU A 122 -1.79 9.39 -14.03
N ASN A 123 -0.89 9.23 -13.06
CA ASN A 123 -0.95 9.88 -11.74
C ASN A 123 -2.27 9.64 -10.97
N LYS A 124 -2.86 8.44 -11.08
CA LYS A 124 -4.09 8.06 -10.36
C LYS A 124 -3.81 7.47 -8.99
N TRP A 125 -2.59 6.96 -8.75
CA TRP A 125 -2.13 6.52 -7.45
C TRP A 125 -0.64 6.76 -7.27
N PHE A 126 -0.20 6.83 -6.02
CA PHE A 126 1.14 7.19 -5.59
C PHE A 126 1.62 6.24 -4.49
N GLY A 127 2.85 5.77 -4.59
CA GLY A 127 3.52 5.06 -3.50
C GLY A 127 3.81 6.02 -2.35
N LEU A 128 3.60 5.52 -1.13
CA LEU A 128 3.90 6.25 0.11
C LEU A 128 5.09 5.67 0.85
N THR A 129 5.20 4.36 0.87
CA THR A 129 6.31 3.63 1.49
C THR A 129 6.61 2.38 0.69
N LYS A 130 7.86 1.88 0.78
CA LYS A 130 8.30 0.66 0.12
C LYS A 130 8.59 -0.46 1.12
N ARG A 131 8.39 -1.70 0.69
CA ARG A 131 8.91 -2.91 1.35
C ARG A 131 9.51 -3.83 0.33
N ALA A 132 10.55 -4.56 0.73
CA ALA A 132 11.10 -5.65 -0.06
C ALA A 132 10.49 -6.99 0.38
N ARG A 133 10.32 -7.90 -0.57
CA ARG A 133 9.92 -9.28 -0.33
C ARG A 133 11.21 -10.11 -0.24
N ILE A 134 11.66 -10.41 0.97
CA ILE A 134 12.96 -11.03 1.24
C ILE A 134 12.83 -12.52 1.55
N ILE A 135 13.95 -13.21 1.54
CA ILE A 135 14.08 -14.55 2.10
C ILE A 135 14.58 -14.39 3.55
N ALA A 136 13.71 -14.71 4.51
CA ALA A 136 14.13 -14.94 5.89
C ALA A 136 14.68 -16.35 6.00
N TYR A 137 15.83 -16.51 6.63
CA TYR A 137 16.48 -17.83 6.76
C TYR A 137 16.93 -18.11 8.19
N SER A 138 16.96 -19.37 8.59
CA SER A 138 17.51 -19.79 9.87
C SER A 138 19.01 -19.52 9.93
N LYS A 139 19.46 -18.66 10.84
CA LYS A 139 20.90 -18.39 11.03
C LYS A 139 21.70 -19.63 11.48
N GLU A 140 21.03 -20.60 12.09
CA GLU A 140 21.63 -21.82 12.57
C GLU A 140 21.80 -22.88 11.48
N ARG A 141 20.86 -22.97 10.51
CA ARG A 141 20.75 -24.09 9.59
C ARG A 141 21.02 -23.75 8.13
N VAL A 142 21.14 -22.46 7.79
CA VAL A 142 21.36 -21.99 6.41
C VAL A 142 22.49 -20.98 6.39
N GLN A 143 23.45 -21.17 5.49
CA GLN A 143 24.48 -20.18 5.23
C GLN A 143 23.97 -19.18 4.18
N PRO A 144 24.11 -17.85 4.37
CA PRO A 144 23.60 -16.86 3.43
C PRO A 144 24.18 -17.00 2.01
N GLU A 145 25.38 -17.56 1.87
CA GLU A 145 26.06 -17.83 0.60
C GLU A 145 25.35 -18.90 -0.26
N GLU A 146 24.48 -19.70 0.34
CA GLU A 146 23.66 -20.69 -0.37
C GLU A 146 22.44 -20.04 -1.07
N LEU A 147 22.10 -18.80 -0.70
CA LEU A 147 20.95 -18.07 -1.21
C LEU A 147 21.37 -17.16 -2.37
N THR A 148 20.56 -17.10 -3.42
CA THR A 148 20.84 -16.26 -4.60
C THR A 148 19.59 -15.55 -5.13
N THR A 149 18.64 -16.27 -5.67
CA THR A 149 17.45 -15.74 -6.33
C THR A 149 16.16 -16.38 -5.80
N TYR A 150 15.00 -15.81 -6.12
CA TYR A 150 13.72 -16.50 -5.89
C TYR A 150 13.65 -17.80 -6.69
N GLU A 151 14.22 -17.80 -7.89
CA GLU A 151 14.23 -18.94 -8.79
C GLU A 151 15.02 -20.13 -8.20
N ALA A 152 16.12 -19.84 -7.53
CA ALA A 152 16.96 -20.86 -6.88
C ALA A 152 16.27 -21.58 -5.70
N LEU A 153 15.16 -21.04 -5.18
CA LEU A 153 14.37 -21.71 -4.15
C LEU A 153 13.68 -23.01 -4.65
N THR A 154 13.69 -23.25 -5.96
CA THR A 154 13.17 -24.50 -6.55
C THR A 154 14.20 -25.63 -6.59
N GLU A 155 15.45 -25.38 -6.22
CA GLU A 155 16.51 -26.40 -6.15
C GLU A 155 16.20 -27.44 -5.10
N SER A 156 16.59 -28.71 -5.38
CA SER A 156 16.28 -29.85 -4.51
C SER A 156 16.89 -29.76 -3.11
N LYS A 157 17.97 -28.99 -2.92
CA LYS A 157 18.56 -28.73 -1.58
C LYS A 157 17.58 -28.07 -0.60
N TRP A 158 16.52 -27.40 -1.12
CA TRP A 158 15.48 -26.72 -0.33
C TRP A 158 14.23 -27.58 -0.10
N LYS A 159 14.25 -28.86 -0.50
CA LYS A 159 13.11 -29.76 -0.28
C LYS A 159 12.73 -29.83 1.19
N ASP A 160 11.43 -29.69 1.47
CA ASP A 160 10.81 -29.68 2.80
C ASP A 160 11.34 -28.56 3.74
N LYS A 161 11.85 -27.45 3.19
CA LYS A 161 12.47 -26.37 3.97
C LYS A 161 11.77 -25.01 3.87
N ILE A 162 10.86 -24.82 2.90
CA ILE A 162 10.27 -23.51 2.61
C ILE A 162 8.93 -23.35 3.31
N LEU A 163 8.82 -22.27 4.09
CA LEU A 163 7.59 -21.81 4.72
C LEU A 163 7.00 -20.65 3.94
N ILE A 164 5.70 -20.71 3.66
CA ILE A 164 5.03 -19.71 2.84
C ILE A 164 3.56 -19.51 3.27
N ARG A 165 2.96 -18.40 2.89
CA ARG A 165 1.54 -18.13 3.07
C ARG A 165 0.71 -18.77 1.97
N ALA A 166 -0.61 -18.87 2.20
CA ALA A 166 -1.58 -19.34 1.22
C ALA A 166 -1.66 -18.41 -0.02
N SER A 167 -2.17 -18.96 -1.13
CA SER A 167 -2.28 -18.30 -2.43
C SER A 167 -3.18 -17.05 -2.42
N ASN A 168 -4.18 -17.02 -1.54
CA ASN A 168 -5.10 -15.88 -1.39
C ASN A 168 -4.42 -14.61 -0.85
N ASN A 169 -3.16 -14.72 -0.41
CA ASN A 169 -2.41 -13.58 0.08
C ASN A 169 -1.91 -12.69 -1.05
N ILE A 170 -2.27 -11.41 -1.01
CA ILE A 170 -1.91 -10.44 -2.07
C ILE A 170 -0.38 -10.32 -2.28
N TYR A 171 0.46 -10.50 -1.24
CA TYR A 171 1.91 -10.37 -1.38
C TYR A 171 2.50 -11.54 -2.18
N ASN A 172 1.96 -12.75 -2.03
CA ASN A 172 2.34 -13.90 -2.86
C ASN A 172 1.87 -13.69 -4.30
N GLN A 173 0.63 -13.21 -4.48
CA GLN A 173 0.10 -12.91 -5.82
C GLN A 173 0.96 -11.87 -6.54
N SER A 174 1.38 -10.80 -5.85
CA SER A 174 2.25 -9.78 -6.40
C SER A 174 3.65 -10.28 -6.70
N LEU A 175 4.23 -11.13 -5.85
CA LEU A 175 5.52 -11.77 -6.13
C LEU A 175 5.42 -12.66 -7.39
N LEU A 176 4.41 -13.51 -7.49
CA LEU A 176 4.23 -14.37 -8.67
C LEU A 176 3.95 -13.51 -9.92
N ALA A 177 3.17 -12.44 -9.81
CA ALA A 177 2.96 -11.50 -10.91
C ALA A 177 4.27 -10.85 -11.36
N SER A 178 5.19 -10.51 -10.44
CA SER A 178 6.52 -9.99 -10.79
C SER A 178 7.39 -11.04 -11.50
N ILE A 179 7.32 -12.31 -11.07
CA ILE A 179 8.02 -13.40 -11.74
C ILE A 179 7.45 -13.64 -13.15
N ILE A 180 6.12 -13.58 -13.31
CA ILE A 180 5.47 -13.66 -14.63
C ILE A 180 5.94 -12.51 -15.53
N ALA A 181 6.03 -11.29 -15.00
CA ALA A 181 6.46 -10.13 -15.77
C ALA A 181 7.91 -10.23 -16.25
N ASN A 182 8.80 -10.74 -15.40
CA ASN A 182 10.22 -10.87 -15.71
C ASN A 182 10.58 -12.12 -16.53
N ASN A 183 9.93 -13.24 -16.24
CA ASN A 183 10.36 -14.55 -16.78
C ASN A 183 9.32 -15.19 -17.73
N GLY A 184 8.13 -14.61 -17.85
CA GLY A 184 7.01 -15.17 -18.62
C GLY A 184 6.20 -16.22 -17.84
N LYS A 185 4.99 -16.52 -18.35
CA LYS A 185 4.01 -17.38 -17.65
C LYS A 185 4.52 -18.81 -17.44
N THR A 186 5.16 -19.41 -18.46
CA THR A 186 5.64 -20.80 -18.40
C THR A 186 6.71 -20.96 -17.33
N ALA A 187 7.73 -20.10 -17.33
CA ALA A 187 8.80 -20.17 -16.33
C ALA A 187 8.28 -19.89 -14.92
N ALA A 188 7.32 -18.96 -14.77
CA ALA A 188 6.68 -18.65 -13.50
C ALA A 188 5.85 -19.83 -12.97
N LYS A 189 5.18 -20.59 -13.84
CA LYS A 189 4.47 -21.83 -13.47
C LYS A 189 5.45 -22.89 -13.00
N THR A 190 6.53 -23.15 -13.75
CA THR A 190 7.58 -24.09 -13.34
C THR A 190 8.19 -23.69 -12.00
N TRP A 191 8.42 -22.39 -11.78
CA TRP A 191 8.86 -21.90 -10.47
C TRP A 191 7.85 -22.24 -9.37
N ALA A 192 6.56 -21.97 -9.59
CA ALA A 192 5.53 -22.24 -8.59
C ALA A 192 5.41 -23.76 -8.27
N GLU A 193 5.53 -24.63 -9.28
CA GLU A 193 5.59 -26.10 -9.12
C GLU A 193 6.78 -26.53 -8.26
N GLY A 194 7.98 -26.00 -8.55
CA GLY A 194 9.18 -26.26 -7.77
C GLY A 194 9.08 -25.74 -6.34
N MET A 195 8.45 -24.58 -6.13
CA MET A 195 8.19 -24.06 -4.80
C MET A 195 7.29 -25.01 -3.99
N VAL A 196 6.17 -25.47 -4.58
CA VAL A 196 5.24 -26.43 -3.92
C VAL A 196 5.99 -27.70 -3.50
N THR A 197 6.88 -28.23 -4.36
CA THR A 197 7.71 -29.40 -4.07
C THR A 197 8.62 -29.20 -2.85
N ASN A 198 9.06 -27.94 -2.62
CA ASN A 198 10.02 -27.60 -1.56
C ASN A 198 9.36 -27.05 -0.28
N PHE A 199 8.02 -26.97 -0.23
CA PHE A 199 7.34 -26.52 0.98
C PHE A 199 7.57 -27.49 2.15
N ALA A 200 7.87 -26.94 3.31
CA ALA A 200 8.00 -27.69 4.56
C ALA A 200 6.65 -28.19 5.10
N ARG A 201 5.58 -27.53 4.72
CA ARG A 201 4.21 -27.84 5.15
C ARG A 201 3.18 -27.17 4.25
N VAL A 202 1.91 -27.50 4.44
CA VAL A 202 0.80 -26.81 3.82
C VAL A 202 0.88 -25.30 4.13
N PRO A 203 0.78 -24.41 3.12
CA PRO A 203 0.80 -22.96 3.29
C PRO A 203 -0.26 -22.48 4.28
N LYS A 204 0.12 -21.73 5.30
CA LYS A 204 -0.76 -21.20 6.34
C LYS A 204 -0.16 -20.00 7.06
N GLY A 205 -0.98 -19.24 7.80
CA GLY A 205 -0.54 -18.14 8.65
C GLY A 205 -0.14 -16.89 7.88
N ASN A 206 0.45 -15.93 8.60
CA ASN A 206 0.96 -14.67 8.07
C ASN A 206 2.50 -14.62 8.09
N ASP A 207 3.12 -13.53 7.64
CA ASP A 207 4.59 -13.42 7.57
C ASP A 207 5.27 -13.57 8.94
N ARG A 208 4.65 -13.10 10.04
CA ARG A 208 5.18 -13.29 11.40
C ARG A 208 5.14 -14.76 11.80
N ASP A 209 4.10 -15.49 11.39
CA ASP A 209 3.95 -16.92 11.68
C ASP A 209 5.01 -17.73 10.93
N GLN A 210 5.40 -17.32 9.71
CA GLN A 210 6.51 -17.97 9.01
C GLN A 210 7.84 -17.77 9.77
N ILE A 211 8.13 -16.56 10.25
CA ILE A 211 9.36 -16.27 11.02
C ILE A 211 9.38 -17.10 12.33
N LYS A 212 8.26 -17.17 13.05
CA LYS A 212 8.14 -18.02 14.25
C LYS A 212 8.32 -19.50 13.94
N ALA A 213 7.81 -19.97 12.79
CA ALA A 213 7.94 -21.35 12.36
C ALA A 213 9.39 -21.72 12.00
N ILE A 214 10.22 -20.79 11.49
CA ILE A 214 11.66 -21.00 11.33
C ILE A 214 12.32 -21.25 12.69
N LEU A 215 12.04 -20.42 13.71
CA LEU A 215 12.55 -20.65 15.06
C LEU A 215 12.11 -22.00 15.63
N ALA A 216 10.88 -22.41 15.38
CA ALA A 216 10.33 -23.69 15.82
C ALA A 216 10.88 -24.91 15.06
N GLY A 217 11.69 -24.71 14.02
CA GLY A 217 12.25 -25.81 13.21
C GLY A 217 11.28 -26.45 12.23
N GLU A 218 10.12 -25.79 11.93
CA GLU A 218 9.14 -26.30 10.95
C GLU A 218 9.63 -26.14 9.50
N GLY A 219 10.66 -25.35 9.27
CA GLY A 219 11.32 -25.10 7.99
C GLY A 219 12.50 -24.15 8.19
N ASP A 220 13.31 -23.98 7.16
CA ASP A 220 14.55 -23.22 7.25
C ASP A 220 14.49 -21.85 6.58
N LEU A 221 13.58 -21.69 5.62
CA LEU A 221 13.41 -20.48 4.80
C LEU A 221 11.97 -20.01 4.80
N ALA A 222 11.78 -18.69 4.67
CA ALA A 222 10.47 -18.12 4.41
C ALA A 222 10.56 -16.89 3.52
N ILE A 223 9.58 -16.69 2.64
CA ILE A 223 9.45 -15.44 1.88
C ILE A 223 8.52 -14.51 2.65
N VAL A 224 9.06 -13.38 3.12
CA VAL A 224 8.35 -12.41 3.99
C VAL A 224 8.66 -10.97 3.58
N ASN A 225 7.85 -10.01 4.03
CA ASN A 225 8.16 -8.60 3.85
C ASN A 225 9.12 -8.10 4.95
N THR A 226 10.05 -7.24 4.58
CA THR A 226 11.09 -6.69 5.45
C THR A 226 10.55 -6.13 6.76
N TYR A 227 9.49 -5.32 6.71
CA TYR A 227 8.98 -4.62 7.90
C TYR A 227 8.45 -5.55 8.99
N TYR A 228 8.11 -6.79 8.68
CA TYR A 228 7.70 -7.75 9.71
C TYR A 228 8.85 -8.16 10.63
N ILE A 229 10.07 -8.29 10.08
CA ILE A 229 11.26 -8.53 10.91
C ILE A 229 11.47 -7.34 11.83
N GLY A 230 11.40 -6.10 11.32
CA GLY A 230 11.53 -4.90 12.13
C GLY A 230 10.51 -4.82 13.26
N LYS A 231 9.25 -5.14 12.95
CA LYS A 231 8.18 -5.17 13.97
C LYS A 231 8.37 -6.26 15.02
N LEU A 232 8.86 -7.43 14.65
CA LEU A 232 9.13 -8.50 15.60
C LEU A 232 10.32 -8.18 16.49
N LEU A 233 11.40 -7.61 15.95
CA LEU A 233 12.57 -7.18 16.70
C LEU A 233 12.23 -6.14 17.79
N ASN A 234 11.22 -5.28 17.51
CA ASN A 234 10.77 -4.23 18.41
C ASN A 234 9.46 -4.56 19.14
N SER A 235 9.09 -5.85 19.16
CA SER A 235 7.88 -6.30 19.87
C SER A 235 8.09 -6.30 21.40
N LYS A 236 7.00 -6.06 22.12
CA LYS A 236 6.97 -6.24 23.58
C LYS A 236 6.91 -7.73 23.99
N ASN A 237 6.66 -8.63 23.03
CA ASN A 237 6.59 -10.07 23.28
C ASN A 237 7.98 -10.70 23.07
N PRO A 238 8.62 -11.26 24.10
CA PRO A 238 9.94 -11.88 23.99
C PRO A 238 10.00 -13.03 22.96
N VAL A 239 8.91 -13.77 22.78
CA VAL A 239 8.83 -14.87 21.78
C VAL A 239 8.96 -14.30 20.37
N GLU A 240 8.38 -13.15 20.09
CA GLU A 240 8.50 -12.48 18.80
C GLU A 240 9.92 -11.95 18.55
N VAL A 241 10.52 -11.34 19.58
CA VAL A 241 11.91 -10.85 19.51
C VAL A 241 12.87 -12.01 19.27
N ASN A 242 12.70 -13.12 19.99
CA ASN A 242 13.53 -14.32 19.82
C ASN A 242 13.40 -14.90 18.41
N ALA A 243 12.18 -14.95 17.86
CA ALA A 243 11.96 -15.44 16.50
C ALA A 243 12.66 -14.56 15.46
N ALA A 244 12.59 -13.25 15.60
CA ALA A 244 13.26 -12.33 14.70
C ALA A 244 14.80 -12.40 14.81
N ASN A 245 15.34 -12.59 16.02
CA ASN A 245 16.78 -12.73 16.23
C ASN A 245 17.34 -14.04 15.65
N ALA A 246 16.54 -15.11 15.59
CA ALA A 246 16.94 -16.40 15.05
C ALA A 246 17.03 -16.43 13.52
N VAL A 247 16.47 -15.42 12.82
CA VAL A 247 16.49 -15.38 11.37
C VAL A 247 17.46 -14.33 10.83
N GLY A 248 18.09 -14.66 9.71
CA GLY A 248 18.76 -13.72 8.83
C GLY A 248 17.82 -13.19 7.77
N LEU A 249 18.19 -12.07 7.17
CA LEU A 249 17.47 -11.42 6.08
C LEU A 249 18.33 -11.44 4.84
N PHE A 250 17.82 -11.97 3.73
CA PHE A 250 18.51 -12.02 2.44
C PHE A 250 17.69 -11.35 1.35
N PHE A 251 18.30 -10.42 0.62
CA PHE A 251 17.72 -9.77 -0.55
C PHE A 251 18.04 -10.60 -1.80
N PRO A 252 17.08 -11.33 -2.39
CA PRO A 252 17.36 -12.16 -3.57
C PRO A 252 17.53 -11.35 -4.85
N ASN A 253 18.07 -12.00 -5.89
CA ASN A 253 18.20 -11.45 -7.24
C ASN A 253 19.17 -10.25 -7.37
N GLN A 254 20.15 -10.09 -6.49
CA GLN A 254 21.03 -8.92 -6.48
C GLN A 254 21.95 -8.84 -7.72
N ASP A 255 22.33 -9.98 -8.29
CA ASP A 255 23.19 -10.06 -9.48
C ASP A 255 22.40 -9.92 -10.80
N ASN A 256 21.08 -9.80 -10.73
CA ASN A 256 20.24 -9.65 -11.92
C ASN A 256 19.23 -8.51 -11.76
N ARG A 257 17.90 -8.75 -11.75
CA ARG A 257 16.87 -7.69 -11.75
C ARG A 257 16.72 -6.93 -10.43
N GLY A 258 17.18 -7.49 -9.33
CA GLY A 258 16.96 -6.93 -8.00
C GLY A 258 15.80 -7.61 -7.25
N THR A 259 15.69 -7.28 -5.98
CA THR A 259 14.66 -7.83 -5.10
C THR A 259 13.28 -7.22 -5.42
N HIS A 260 12.25 -8.05 -5.49
CA HIS A 260 10.87 -7.59 -5.63
C HIS A 260 10.50 -6.62 -4.50
N ILE A 261 10.02 -5.45 -4.89
CA ILE A 261 9.49 -4.43 -3.98
C ILE A 261 7.99 -4.23 -4.22
N ASN A 262 7.33 -3.74 -3.21
CA ASN A 262 5.94 -3.30 -3.30
C ASN A 262 5.71 -2.11 -2.37
N ILE A 263 4.54 -1.48 -2.43
CA ILE A 263 4.24 -0.22 -1.76
C ILE A 263 3.03 -0.31 -0.83
N SER A 264 2.99 0.58 0.17
CA SER A 264 1.74 1.18 0.59
C SER A 264 1.52 2.39 -0.30
N GLY A 265 0.31 2.59 -0.78
CA GLY A 265 0.05 3.70 -1.70
C GLY A 265 -1.36 4.26 -1.56
N ILE A 266 -1.58 5.40 -2.17
CA ILE A 266 -2.78 6.22 -2.02
C ILE A 266 -3.24 6.77 -3.36
N GLY A 267 -4.54 6.92 -3.53
CA GLY A 267 -5.13 7.60 -4.68
C GLY A 267 -6.30 8.48 -4.27
N VAL A 268 -6.50 9.58 -5.00
CA VAL A 268 -7.68 10.44 -4.85
C VAL A 268 -8.86 9.74 -5.52
N THR A 269 -9.97 9.58 -4.82
CA THR A 269 -11.16 8.93 -5.37
C THR A 269 -11.77 9.75 -6.50
N LYS A 270 -12.48 9.10 -7.40
CA LYS A 270 -13.04 9.73 -8.61
C LYS A 270 -13.94 10.93 -8.30
N TYR A 271 -14.70 10.86 -7.23
CA TYR A 271 -15.69 11.86 -6.85
C TYR A 271 -15.34 12.58 -5.53
N ALA A 272 -14.05 12.61 -5.17
CA ALA A 272 -13.55 13.23 -3.95
C ALA A 272 -14.17 14.63 -3.71
N PRO A 273 -14.96 14.81 -2.63
CA PRO A 273 -15.58 16.09 -2.34
C PRO A 273 -14.55 17.19 -1.99
N ASN A 274 -13.46 16.80 -1.32
CA ASN A 274 -12.43 17.71 -0.81
C ASN A 274 -11.07 17.49 -1.48
N LYS A 275 -11.07 17.40 -2.84
CA LYS A 275 -9.88 17.05 -3.64
C LYS A 275 -8.63 17.88 -3.28
N ALA A 276 -8.76 19.17 -3.07
CA ALA A 276 -7.60 20.05 -2.76
C ALA A 276 -6.94 19.67 -1.43
N ASN A 277 -7.75 19.43 -0.39
CA ASN A 277 -7.27 18.95 0.91
C ASN A 277 -6.68 17.54 0.82
N ALA A 278 -7.28 16.68 0.01
CA ALA A 278 -6.76 15.33 -0.24
C ALA A 278 -5.37 15.35 -0.89
N ILE A 279 -5.14 16.20 -1.89
CA ILE A 279 -3.83 16.38 -2.51
C ILE A 279 -2.81 16.90 -1.48
N LYS A 280 -3.17 17.93 -0.71
CA LYS A 280 -2.33 18.47 0.35
C LYS A 280 -1.91 17.39 1.37
N PHE A 281 -2.84 16.48 1.70
CA PHE A 281 -2.54 15.37 2.59
C PHE A 281 -1.56 14.37 1.95
N ILE A 282 -1.70 14.02 0.65
CA ILE A 282 -0.74 13.14 -0.03
C ILE A 282 0.65 13.79 -0.06
N GLU A 283 0.74 15.09 -0.38
CA GLU A 283 2.00 15.83 -0.39
C GLU A 283 2.66 15.82 0.99
N TYR A 284 1.88 15.98 2.05
CA TYR A 284 2.35 15.87 3.43
C TYR A 284 2.91 14.47 3.74
N LEU A 285 2.20 13.40 3.32
CA LEU A 285 2.63 12.03 3.56
C LEU A 285 3.96 11.66 2.89
N VAL A 286 4.35 12.36 1.82
CA VAL A 286 5.64 12.15 1.14
C VAL A 286 6.71 13.16 1.56
N SER A 287 6.40 14.06 2.49
CA SER A 287 7.42 14.98 3.04
C SER A 287 8.54 14.22 3.72
N LYS A 288 9.75 14.79 3.73
CA LYS A 288 10.92 14.18 4.35
C LYS A 288 10.63 13.71 5.78
N GLU A 289 10.04 14.59 6.59
CA GLU A 289 9.76 14.34 8.00
C GLU A 289 8.82 13.14 8.20
N VAL A 290 7.71 13.10 7.47
CA VAL A 290 6.74 12.01 7.59
C VAL A 290 7.31 10.68 7.09
N GLN A 291 8.12 10.72 6.05
CA GLN A 291 8.80 9.54 5.53
C GLN A 291 9.81 8.97 6.54
N GLU A 292 10.51 9.83 7.27
CA GLU A 292 11.38 9.41 8.37
C GLU A 292 10.60 8.79 9.54
N ILE A 293 9.42 9.33 9.88
CA ILE A 293 8.52 8.71 10.87
C ILE A 293 8.12 7.29 10.45
N PHE A 294 7.71 7.09 9.20
CA PHE A 294 7.37 5.76 8.69
C PHE A 294 8.56 4.79 8.72
N ALA A 295 9.74 5.25 8.34
CA ALA A 295 10.95 4.44 8.36
C ALA A 295 11.34 4.00 9.78
N GLN A 296 11.18 4.88 10.77
CA GLN A 296 11.55 4.62 12.15
C GLN A 296 10.51 3.76 12.90
N THR A 297 9.21 3.97 12.64
CA THR A 297 8.14 3.36 13.44
C THR A 297 7.48 2.16 12.77
N ASN A 298 7.46 2.11 11.44
CA ASN A 298 6.86 1.02 10.68
C ASN A 298 7.88 0.15 9.94
N TYR A 299 9.16 0.56 9.91
CA TYR A 299 10.26 -0.15 9.25
C TYR A 299 10.00 -0.39 7.75
N GLU A 300 9.36 0.56 7.09
CA GLU A 300 9.20 0.61 5.65
C GLU A 300 10.20 1.62 5.05
N TYR A 301 10.70 1.34 3.85
CA TYR A 301 11.64 2.24 3.17
C TYR A 301 10.89 3.45 2.62
N PRO A 302 11.47 4.67 2.75
CA PRO A 302 10.87 5.87 2.20
C PRO A 302 10.84 5.85 0.67
N VAL A 303 9.83 6.50 0.09
CA VAL A 303 9.78 6.80 -1.36
C VAL A 303 10.48 8.12 -1.68
N ASN A 304 10.58 9.02 -0.71
CA ASN A 304 11.32 10.29 -0.82
C ASN A 304 12.80 10.03 -0.58
N ALA A 305 13.61 10.21 -1.61
CA ALA A 305 15.06 9.99 -1.55
C ALA A 305 15.81 10.92 -0.58
N LEU A 306 15.19 12.04 -0.16
CA LEU A 306 15.78 12.98 0.80
C LEU A 306 15.54 12.53 2.27
N ALA A 307 14.65 11.57 2.51
CA ALA A 307 14.37 11.06 3.85
C ALA A 307 15.39 10.02 4.28
N ASN A 308 15.84 10.11 5.52
CA ASN A 308 16.71 9.13 6.11
C ASN A 308 15.93 7.84 6.46
N THR A 309 16.57 6.70 6.28
CA THR A 309 16.07 5.43 6.81
C THR A 309 16.33 5.32 8.29
N SER A 310 15.69 4.37 9.00
CA SER A 310 16.02 4.05 10.37
C SER A 310 17.38 3.33 10.47
N GLU A 311 18.01 3.36 11.65
CA GLU A 311 19.23 2.60 11.92
C GLU A 311 19.04 1.10 11.62
N LEU A 312 17.87 0.56 11.98
CA LEU A 312 17.53 -0.84 11.68
C LEU A 312 17.51 -1.13 10.17
N LEU A 313 16.85 -0.28 9.38
CA LEU A 313 16.83 -0.45 7.93
C LEU A 313 18.23 -0.33 7.33
N THR A 314 19.03 0.61 7.83
CA THR A 314 20.43 0.80 7.43
C THR A 314 21.28 -0.44 7.78
N SER A 315 21.04 -1.07 8.93
CA SER A 315 21.76 -2.28 9.37
C SER A 315 21.54 -3.50 8.47
N TRP A 316 20.44 -3.53 7.70
CA TRP A 316 20.18 -4.60 6.72
C TRP A 316 20.97 -4.41 5.41
N GLY A 317 21.68 -3.30 5.25
CA GLY A 317 22.47 -2.98 4.08
C GLY A 317 21.66 -2.41 2.92
N ASN A 318 22.38 -2.02 1.88
CA ASN A 318 21.77 -1.59 0.62
C ASN A 318 21.43 -2.80 -0.24
N PHE A 319 20.35 -2.70 -1.00
CA PHE A 319 19.97 -3.72 -1.96
C PHE A 319 19.50 -3.10 -3.28
N LYS A 320 19.65 -3.85 -4.35
CA LYS A 320 19.12 -3.51 -5.65
C LYS A 320 17.64 -3.84 -5.70
N GLU A 321 16.81 -2.83 -5.97
CA GLU A 321 15.37 -2.98 -6.16
C GLU A 321 15.06 -3.45 -7.59
N ASP A 322 14.07 -4.32 -7.75
CA ASP A 322 13.48 -4.60 -9.05
C ASP A 322 12.59 -3.41 -9.44
N HIS A 323 13.01 -2.64 -10.42
CA HIS A 323 12.30 -1.46 -10.91
C HIS A 323 11.18 -1.80 -11.92
N LEU A 324 10.59 -3.00 -11.80
CA LEU A 324 9.39 -3.35 -12.55
C LEU A 324 8.30 -2.29 -12.28
N PRO A 325 7.69 -1.70 -13.32
CA PRO A 325 6.53 -0.82 -13.13
C PRO A 325 5.46 -1.53 -12.30
N LEU A 326 5.13 -0.98 -11.13
CA LEU A 326 4.25 -1.66 -10.17
C LEU A 326 2.83 -1.90 -10.68
N ALA A 327 2.40 -1.19 -11.74
CA ALA A 327 1.16 -1.46 -12.44
C ALA A 327 1.08 -2.92 -12.95
N LYS A 328 2.23 -3.52 -13.34
CA LYS A 328 2.31 -4.92 -13.79
C LYS A 328 1.83 -5.91 -12.74
N LEU A 329 1.98 -5.61 -11.46
CA LEU A 329 1.53 -6.47 -10.37
C LEU A 329 0.00 -6.64 -10.39
N GLY A 330 -0.73 -5.57 -10.69
CA GLY A 330 -2.19 -5.62 -10.83
C GLY A 330 -2.64 -6.20 -12.18
N GLU A 331 -1.96 -5.84 -13.28
CA GLU A 331 -2.27 -6.36 -14.62
C GLU A 331 -2.13 -7.89 -14.68
N LEU A 332 -1.12 -8.45 -14.02
CA LEU A 332 -0.80 -9.88 -14.02
C LEU A 332 -1.38 -10.63 -12.82
N ASN A 333 -2.10 -9.97 -11.92
CA ASN A 333 -2.68 -10.60 -10.72
C ASN A 333 -3.59 -11.79 -11.07
N LYS A 334 -4.48 -11.65 -12.07
CA LYS A 334 -5.34 -12.75 -12.50
C LYS A 334 -4.54 -13.97 -12.98
N ALA A 335 -3.45 -13.72 -13.72
CA ALA A 335 -2.59 -14.81 -14.19
C ALA A 335 -1.87 -15.49 -13.01
N ALA A 336 -1.42 -14.73 -12.02
CA ALA A 336 -0.81 -15.28 -10.82
C ALA A 336 -1.79 -16.16 -10.01
N VAL A 337 -3.03 -15.69 -9.82
CA VAL A 337 -4.08 -16.48 -9.13
C VAL A 337 -4.35 -17.80 -9.86
N ILE A 338 -4.54 -17.75 -11.17
CA ILE A 338 -4.77 -18.97 -11.99
C ILE A 338 -3.57 -19.94 -11.86
N THR A 339 -2.33 -19.42 -11.92
CA THR A 339 -1.14 -20.25 -11.77
C THR A 339 -1.09 -20.94 -10.40
N PHE A 340 -1.43 -20.23 -9.30
CA PHE A 340 -1.51 -20.86 -7.98
C PHE A 340 -2.53 -21.98 -7.90
N ASP A 341 -3.69 -21.82 -8.52
CA ASP A 341 -4.72 -22.87 -8.59
C ASP A 341 -4.22 -24.08 -9.40
N GLU A 342 -3.60 -23.84 -10.56
CA GLU A 342 -3.06 -24.89 -11.44
C GLU A 342 -1.98 -25.75 -10.76
N VAL A 343 -1.13 -25.14 -9.92
CA VAL A 343 -0.06 -25.86 -9.21
C VAL A 343 -0.50 -26.39 -7.84
N ALA A 344 -1.77 -26.26 -7.49
CA ALA A 344 -2.34 -26.67 -6.21
C ALA A 344 -1.55 -26.12 -4.99
N TRP A 345 -1.13 -24.84 -5.06
CA TRP A 345 -0.30 -24.17 -4.06
C TRP A 345 -0.74 -24.42 -2.62
N ASP A 346 -2.02 -24.28 -2.34
CA ASP A 346 -2.59 -24.39 -0.98
C ASP A 346 -2.73 -25.83 -0.46
N LYS A 347 -2.47 -26.84 -1.31
CA LYS A 347 -2.45 -28.23 -0.88
C LYS A 347 -1.09 -28.65 -0.32
N GLY A 348 -0.03 -27.87 -0.61
CA GLY A 348 1.32 -28.14 -0.14
C GLY A 348 1.98 -29.37 -0.83
N PRO A 349 3.12 -29.83 -0.30
CA PRO A 349 3.99 -30.78 -0.98
C PRO A 349 3.37 -32.16 -1.19
N ASN A 350 2.34 -32.55 -0.46
CA ASN A 350 1.72 -33.86 -0.49
C ASN A 350 0.50 -33.95 -1.43
N ALA A 351 0.32 -32.99 -2.29
CA ALA A 351 -0.86 -32.87 -3.16
C ALA A 351 -0.70 -33.53 -4.53
N GLN A 352 0.39 -34.25 -4.76
CA GLN A 352 0.65 -35.00 -6.00
C GLN A 352 0.21 -36.46 -5.89
#